data_d903cde994613b06d5e89b27b60d0d7d
#
_entry.id   d903cde994613b06d5e89b27b60d0d7d
#
_cell.length_a   1.000
_cell.length_b   1.000
_cell.length_c   1.000
_cell.angle_alpha   90.00
_cell.angle_beta   90.00
_cell.angle_gamma   90.00
#
_symmetry.space_group_name_H-M   'P 1'
#
loop_
_entity.id
_entity.type
_entity.pdbx_description
1 polymer ?
#
loop_
_entity_poly.entity_id
_entity_poly.type
_entity_poly.pdbx_seq_one_letter_code
_entity_poly.pdbx_strand_id
1 'polypeptide(L)'
;MRDILDAVADGELSAAAAEAELRGYASTGAGRFDAARTDRSGVPEAILADGKTPEEAATMAVAAVETTGSALLTRVTPDHAGACRTRIEGRFPDAELAHDERARTLVVHADGYEPPELSAAVAVVTAGTSDAAPAGEAAVVLEELGATVDRIDDVGVAGIARLFDRLEEIREADVVVVAAGREGAL
;
A
#
# COMPACT_ATOMS: atom_id res chain seq x y z
N MET A 1 22.15 8.60 15.22
CA MET A 1 23.07 9.37 14.35
C MET A 1 24.40 8.67 14.10
N ARG A 2 25.14 8.22 15.15
CA ARG A 2 26.41 7.51 14.94
C ARG A 2 26.18 6.19 14.22
N ASP A 3 25.17 5.42 14.65
CA ASP A 3 24.78 4.13 14.07
C ASP A 3 24.38 4.25 12.58
N ILE A 4 23.68 5.33 12.21
CA ILE A 4 23.33 5.64 10.82
C ILE A 4 24.58 5.91 9.96
N LEU A 5 25.54 6.66 10.51
CA LEU A 5 26.79 6.98 9.80
C LEU A 5 27.68 5.75 9.65
N ASP A 6 27.71 4.88 10.66
CA ASP A 6 28.45 3.63 10.61
C ASP A 6 27.82 2.69 9.57
N ALA A 7 26.48 2.55 9.53
CA ALA A 7 25.75 1.76 8.52
C ALA A 7 25.99 2.28 7.08
N VAL A 8 26.11 3.61 6.89
CA VAL A 8 26.48 4.17 5.57
C VAL A 8 27.92 3.82 5.21
N ALA A 9 28.85 3.89 6.16
CA ALA A 9 30.26 3.57 5.93
C ALA A 9 30.46 2.09 5.59
N ASP A 10 29.67 1.21 6.19
CA ASP A 10 29.70 -0.24 5.96
C ASP A 10 28.95 -0.66 4.69
N GLY A 11 28.24 0.29 4.03
CA GLY A 11 27.45 0.03 2.82
C GLY A 11 26.11 -0.64 3.05
N GLU A 12 25.68 -0.76 4.31
CA GLU A 12 24.38 -1.33 4.71
C GLU A 12 23.23 -0.33 4.49
N LEU A 13 23.53 0.97 4.47
CA LEU A 13 22.54 2.03 4.27
C LEU A 13 23.00 2.99 3.17
N SER A 14 22.10 3.35 2.23
CA SER A 14 22.41 4.38 1.23
C SER A 14 22.45 5.77 1.86
N ALA A 15 23.20 6.71 1.24
CA ALA A 15 23.21 8.09 1.71
C ALA A 15 21.81 8.74 1.67
N ALA A 16 20.98 8.39 0.68
CA ALA A 16 19.60 8.88 0.56
C ALA A 16 18.71 8.34 1.68
N ALA A 17 18.84 7.06 2.02
CA ALA A 17 18.14 6.44 3.12
C ALA A 17 18.57 7.03 4.48
N ALA A 18 19.87 7.23 4.68
CA ALA A 18 20.40 7.88 5.88
C ALA A 18 19.89 9.33 6.05
N GLU A 19 19.81 10.09 4.96
CA GLU A 19 19.26 11.46 5.00
C GLU A 19 17.76 11.44 5.32
N ALA A 20 16.99 10.49 4.74
CA ALA A 20 15.58 10.31 5.02
C ALA A 20 15.33 9.91 6.48
N GLU A 21 16.12 9.00 7.02
CA GLU A 21 16.05 8.58 8.43
C GLU A 21 16.32 9.75 9.39
N LEU A 22 17.36 10.54 9.09
CA LEU A 22 17.70 11.72 9.90
C LEU A 22 16.66 12.83 9.85
N ARG A 23 15.98 13.00 8.71
CA ARG A 23 14.93 14.02 8.49
C ARG A 23 13.52 13.52 8.76
N GLY A 24 13.32 12.21 8.75
CA GLY A 24 12.02 11.57 8.79
C GLY A 24 11.25 11.64 7.45
N TYR A 25 11.86 12.14 6.38
CA TYR A 25 11.26 12.18 5.04
C TYR A 25 12.33 12.20 3.94
N ALA A 26 12.03 11.58 2.79
CA ALA A 26 12.80 11.70 1.57
C ALA A 26 12.30 12.86 0.71
N SER A 27 13.22 13.71 0.22
CA SER A 27 12.90 14.81 -0.69
C SER A 27 13.15 14.40 -2.14
N THR A 28 12.16 14.56 -2.99
CA THR A 28 12.26 14.28 -4.44
C THR A 28 11.85 15.51 -5.25
N GLY A 29 12.10 15.49 -6.54
CA GLY A 29 11.55 16.52 -7.46
C GLY A 29 10.02 16.52 -7.56
N ALA A 30 9.38 15.41 -7.17
CA ALA A 30 7.94 15.22 -7.20
C ALA A 30 7.23 15.51 -5.84
N GLY A 31 7.99 15.70 -4.76
CA GLY A 31 7.44 15.94 -3.44
C GLY A 31 8.28 15.34 -2.32
N ARG A 32 7.68 15.22 -1.15
CA ARG A 32 8.29 14.62 0.03
C ARG A 32 7.57 13.34 0.38
N PHE A 33 8.33 12.26 0.58
CA PHE A 33 7.85 10.98 1.06
C PHE A 33 8.15 10.86 2.56
N ASP A 34 7.15 10.55 3.36
CA ASP A 34 7.26 10.43 4.82
C ASP A 34 7.84 9.05 5.21
N ALA A 35 9.15 8.92 5.14
CA ALA A 35 9.85 7.67 5.40
C ALA A 35 9.72 7.18 6.87
N ALA A 36 9.49 8.08 7.82
CA ALA A 36 9.33 7.74 9.23
C ALA A 36 7.85 7.56 9.66
N ARG A 37 6.91 7.51 8.71
CA ARG A 37 5.48 7.38 9.05
C ARG A 37 5.16 6.08 9.78
N THR A 38 5.69 4.97 9.29
CA THR A 38 5.47 3.65 9.92
C THR A 38 5.90 3.65 11.37
N ASP A 39 7.06 4.20 11.69
CA ASP A 39 7.59 4.27 13.06
C ASP A 39 6.73 5.13 13.98
N ARG A 40 6.12 6.21 13.44
CA ARG A 40 5.30 7.13 14.22
C ARG A 40 3.84 6.73 14.37
N SER A 41 3.26 6.10 13.36
CA SER A 41 1.83 5.82 13.29
C SER A 41 1.48 4.33 13.20
N GLY A 42 2.46 3.47 12.96
CA GLY A 42 2.25 2.05 12.69
C GLY A 42 1.68 1.75 11.29
N VAL A 43 1.50 2.78 10.46
CA VAL A 43 0.89 2.64 9.11
C VAL A 43 1.87 3.17 8.06
N PRO A 44 2.14 2.43 6.97
CA PRO A 44 3.03 2.88 5.90
C PRO A 44 2.50 4.13 5.21
N GLU A 45 3.41 4.93 4.64
CA GLU A 45 3.03 6.06 3.80
C GLU A 45 2.48 5.56 2.46
N ALA A 46 1.24 5.94 2.17
CA ALA A 46 0.64 5.66 0.87
C ALA A 46 0.84 6.85 -0.09
N ILE A 47 1.43 6.57 -1.24
CA ILE A 47 1.58 7.55 -2.32
C ILE A 47 0.28 7.65 -3.10
N LEU A 48 -0.42 8.76 -2.93
CA LEU A 48 -1.63 9.04 -3.69
C LEU A 48 -1.25 9.46 -5.12
N ALA A 49 -1.50 8.60 -6.12
CA ALA A 49 -1.12 8.87 -7.51
C ALA A 49 -2.04 9.87 -8.19
N ASP A 50 -3.27 10.05 -7.68
CA ASP A 50 -4.23 11.01 -8.21
C ASP A 50 -3.66 12.45 -8.17
N GLY A 51 -3.72 13.13 -9.33
CA GLY A 51 -3.15 14.48 -9.50
C GLY A 51 -1.64 14.53 -9.72
N LYS A 52 -0.95 13.39 -9.76
CA LYS A 52 0.47 13.30 -10.14
C LYS A 52 0.61 12.86 -11.60
N THR A 53 1.71 13.25 -12.24
CA THR A 53 2.10 12.64 -13.51
C THR A 53 2.66 11.23 -13.28
N PRO A 54 2.69 10.36 -14.30
CA PRO A 54 3.32 9.05 -14.20
C PRO A 54 4.77 9.10 -13.71
N GLU A 55 5.53 10.09 -14.17
CA GLU A 55 6.93 10.31 -13.79
C GLU A 55 7.08 10.75 -12.34
N GLU A 56 6.18 11.59 -11.83
CA GLU A 56 6.17 12.01 -10.43
C GLU A 56 5.84 10.82 -9.51
N ALA A 57 4.82 10.02 -9.86
CA ALA A 57 4.46 8.82 -9.10
C ALA A 57 5.62 7.81 -9.07
N ALA A 58 6.26 7.57 -10.22
CA ALA A 58 7.41 6.67 -10.32
C ALA A 58 8.63 7.19 -9.54
N THR A 59 8.87 8.51 -9.53
CA THR A 59 9.95 9.12 -8.75
C THR A 59 9.72 8.94 -7.25
N MET A 60 8.49 9.11 -6.78
CA MET A 60 8.13 8.88 -5.38
C MET A 60 8.18 7.40 -4.99
N ALA A 61 7.75 6.49 -5.90
CA ALA A 61 7.84 5.06 -5.67
C ALA A 61 9.30 4.59 -5.49
N VAL A 62 10.22 5.07 -6.34
CA VAL A 62 11.65 4.79 -6.20
C VAL A 62 12.18 5.29 -4.86
N ALA A 63 11.84 6.52 -4.45
CA ALA A 63 12.29 7.08 -3.17
C ALA A 63 11.73 6.28 -1.98
N ALA A 64 10.49 5.80 -2.06
CA ALA A 64 9.89 4.94 -1.05
C ALA A 64 10.65 3.62 -0.92
N VAL A 65 10.84 2.90 -2.03
CA VAL A 65 11.61 1.63 -2.04
C VAL A 65 13.03 1.83 -1.53
N GLU A 66 13.70 2.91 -1.94
CA GLU A 66 15.08 3.20 -1.54
C GLU A 66 15.21 3.49 -0.03
N THR A 67 14.19 4.04 0.60
CA THR A 67 14.24 4.47 2.00
C THR A 67 13.58 3.51 2.97
N THR A 68 12.54 2.78 2.54
CA THR A 68 11.77 1.89 3.43
C THR A 68 11.71 0.43 2.94
N GLY A 69 12.29 0.12 1.78
CA GLY A 69 12.22 -1.20 1.17
C GLY A 69 10.89 -1.49 0.46
N SER A 70 9.87 -0.65 0.63
CA SER A 70 8.57 -0.85 -0.01
C SER A 70 7.96 0.45 -0.52
N ALA A 71 7.01 0.34 -1.46
CA ALA A 71 6.18 1.46 -1.90
C ALA A 71 4.74 1.01 -2.07
N LEU A 72 3.82 1.73 -1.45
CA LEU A 72 2.38 1.56 -1.63
C LEU A 72 1.82 2.78 -2.37
N LEU A 73 1.23 2.54 -3.54
CA LEU A 73 0.57 3.57 -4.33
C LEU A 73 -0.91 3.26 -4.45
N THR A 74 -1.75 4.27 -4.33
CA THR A 74 -3.21 4.18 -4.53
C THR A 74 -3.66 5.12 -5.63
N ARG A 75 -4.85 4.87 -6.19
CA ARG A 75 -5.46 5.59 -7.32
C ARG A 75 -4.58 5.60 -8.57
N VAL A 76 -3.86 4.52 -8.75
CA VAL A 76 -2.97 4.30 -9.88
C VAL A 76 -3.78 4.18 -11.18
N THR A 77 -3.27 4.77 -12.25
CA THR A 77 -3.73 4.51 -13.62
C THR A 77 -2.77 3.55 -14.32
N PRO A 78 -3.15 2.94 -15.47
CA PRO A 78 -2.22 2.11 -16.22
C PRO A 78 -0.91 2.82 -16.60
N ASP A 79 -0.96 4.14 -16.90
CA ASP A 79 0.23 4.92 -17.22
C ASP A 79 1.13 5.09 -15.99
N HIS A 80 0.56 5.33 -14.79
CA HIS A 80 1.31 5.36 -13.54
C HIS A 80 2.01 4.02 -13.29
N ALA A 81 1.26 2.91 -13.43
CA ALA A 81 1.81 1.57 -13.21
C ALA A 81 2.96 1.25 -14.19
N GLY A 82 2.80 1.62 -15.47
CA GLY A 82 3.84 1.46 -16.50
C GLY A 82 5.11 2.24 -16.19
N ALA A 83 4.98 3.51 -15.82
CA ALA A 83 6.11 4.36 -15.46
C ALA A 83 6.82 3.86 -14.18
N CYS A 84 6.06 3.49 -13.15
CA CYS A 84 6.59 2.91 -11.92
C CYS A 84 7.37 1.62 -12.23
N ARG A 85 6.76 0.68 -12.98
CA ARG A 85 7.41 -0.57 -13.37
C ARG A 85 8.75 -0.33 -14.03
N THR A 86 8.77 0.51 -15.07
CA THR A 86 10.00 0.82 -15.82
C THR A 86 11.10 1.38 -14.93
N ARG A 87 10.76 2.30 -14.01
CA ARG A 87 11.74 2.92 -13.11
C ARG A 87 12.23 1.97 -12.03
N ILE A 88 11.33 1.18 -11.45
CA ILE A 88 11.65 0.21 -10.39
C ILE A 88 12.52 -0.91 -10.96
N GLU A 89 12.15 -1.54 -12.08
CA GLU A 89 12.95 -2.59 -12.72
C GLU A 89 14.35 -2.09 -13.12
N GLY A 90 14.45 -0.83 -13.56
CA GLY A 90 15.75 -0.23 -13.90
C GLY A 90 16.66 0.07 -12.69
N ARG A 91 16.10 0.22 -11.49
CA ARG A 91 16.83 0.57 -10.26
C ARG A 91 16.94 -0.58 -9.28
N PHE A 92 15.92 -1.43 -9.20
CA PHE A 92 15.77 -2.58 -8.31
C PHE A 92 15.29 -3.79 -9.13
N PRO A 93 16.19 -4.46 -9.87
CA PRO A 93 15.80 -5.50 -10.84
C PRO A 93 15.14 -6.72 -10.20
N ASP A 94 15.41 -6.96 -8.91
CA ASP A 94 14.87 -8.11 -8.15
C ASP A 94 13.65 -7.72 -7.29
N ALA A 95 13.12 -6.49 -7.45
CA ALA A 95 11.92 -6.06 -6.72
C ALA A 95 10.66 -6.71 -7.28
N GLU A 96 9.76 -7.07 -6.37
CA GLU A 96 8.43 -7.58 -6.70
C GLU A 96 7.43 -6.43 -6.86
N LEU A 97 6.60 -6.49 -7.92
CA LEU A 97 5.54 -5.51 -8.18
C LEU A 97 4.19 -6.22 -8.30
N ALA A 98 3.24 -5.83 -7.46
CA ALA A 98 1.84 -6.26 -7.50
C ALA A 98 0.94 -5.09 -7.90
N HIS A 99 0.23 -5.21 -9.02
CA HIS A 99 -0.69 -4.19 -9.53
C HIS A 99 -2.11 -4.76 -9.59
N ASP A 100 -3.02 -4.18 -8.81
CA ASP A 100 -4.47 -4.45 -8.92
C ASP A 100 -5.12 -3.28 -9.68
N GLU A 101 -5.48 -3.54 -10.96
CA GLU A 101 -6.11 -2.55 -11.83
C GLU A 101 -7.50 -2.14 -11.32
N ARG A 102 -8.25 -3.07 -10.71
CA ARG A 102 -9.60 -2.80 -10.20
C ARG A 102 -9.58 -1.99 -8.92
N ALA A 103 -8.68 -2.30 -8.02
CA ALA A 103 -8.41 -1.52 -6.81
C ALA A 103 -7.64 -0.23 -7.10
N ARG A 104 -6.99 -0.14 -8.28
CA ARG A 104 -6.11 0.96 -8.66
C ARG A 104 -4.95 1.14 -7.70
N THR A 105 -4.35 0.02 -7.26
CA THR A 105 -3.23 0.01 -6.32
C THR A 105 -2.00 -0.62 -6.96
N LEU A 106 -0.84 -0.17 -6.56
CA LEU A 106 0.46 -0.75 -6.91
C LEU A 106 1.30 -0.87 -5.65
N VAL A 107 1.75 -2.08 -5.37
CA VAL A 107 2.70 -2.38 -4.29
C VAL A 107 4.03 -2.77 -4.89
N VAL A 108 5.10 -2.33 -4.29
CA VAL A 108 6.47 -2.70 -4.64
C VAL A 108 7.20 -3.12 -3.38
N HIS A 109 7.83 -4.29 -3.42
CA HIS A 109 8.72 -4.77 -2.38
C HIS A 109 10.14 -4.95 -2.95
N ALA A 110 11.13 -4.37 -2.30
CA ALA A 110 12.53 -4.63 -2.63
C ALA A 110 12.88 -6.09 -2.30
N ASP A 111 13.92 -6.61 -2.94
CA ASP A 111 14.46 -7.92 -2.58
C ASP A 111 14.78 -7.98 -1.07
N GLY A 112 14.33 -9.04 -0.41
CA GLY A 112 14.50 -9.24 1.03
C GLY A 112 13.63 -8.35 1.93
N TYR A 113 12.66 -7.59 1.39
CA TYR A 113 11.70 -6.88 2.22
C TYR A 113 10.75 -7.87 2.91
N GLU A 114 10.62 -7.73 4.22
CA GLU A 114 9.69 -8.52 5.03
C GLU A 114 8.57 -7.60 5.54
N PRO A 115 7.30 -7.83 5.11
CA PRO A 115 6.15 -7.09 5.67
C PRO A 115 6.04 -7.30 7.18
N PRO A 116 5.50 -6.33 7.93
CA PRO A 116 5.23 -6.53 9.34
C PRO A 116 4.25 -7.68 9.57
N GLU A 117 4.32 -8.32 10.73
CA GLU A 117 3.36 -9.35 11.13
C GLU A 117 2.29 -8.74 12.05
N LEU A 118 1.03 -8.91 11.66
CA LEU A 118 -0.14 -8.52 12.47
C LEU A 118 -1.10 -9.69 12.59
N SER A 119 -1.24 -10.22 13.80
CA SER A 119 -2.18 -11.31 14.10
C SER A 119 -3.62 -10.78 14.18
N ALA A 120 -4.17 -10.32 13.06
CA ALA A 120 -5.56 -9.87 12.96
C ALA A 120 -6.17 -10.38 11.64
N ALA A 121 -7.39 -10.90 11.72
CA ALA A 121 -8.22 -11.24 10.58
C ALA A 121 -9.18 -10.09 10.29
N VAL A 122 -9.19 -9.59 9.06
CA VAL A 122 -10.02 -8.46 8.65
C VAL A 122 -10.90 -8.85 7.47
N ALA A 123 -12.21 -8.70 7.61
CA ALA A 123 -13.14 -8.82 6.49
C ALA A 123 -13.32 -7.45 5.82
N VAL A 124 -13.01 -7.36 4.53
CA VAL A 124 -13.29 -6.17 3.70
C VAL A 124 -14.49 -6.47 2.83
N VAL A 125 -15.62 -5.83 3.14
CA VAL A 125 -16.94 -6.16 2.60
C VAL A 125 -17.42 -5.06 1.67
N THR A 126 -17.92 -5.42 0.47
CA THR A 126 -18.52 -4.46 -0.46
C THR A 126 -20.02 -4.69 -0.62
N ALA A 127 -20.80 -3.59 -0.70
CA ALA A 127 -22.22 -3.66 -1.01
C ALA A 127 -22.47 -3.96 -2.50
N GLY A 128 -21.66 -3.42 -3.38
CA GLY A 128 -21.78 -3.62 -4.82
C GLY A 128 -20.45 -3.59 -5.54
N THR A 129 -20.48 -3.98 -6.82
CA THR A 129 -19.26 -4.06 -7.66
C THR A 129 -18.59 -2.71 -7.90
N SER A 130 -19.32 -1.59 -7.75
CA SER A 130 -18.78 -0.22 -7.83
C SER A 130 -17.91 0.16 -6.63
N ASP A 131 -18.03 -0.57 -5.52
CA ASP A 131 -17.31 -0.28 -4.28
C ASP A 131 -15.93 -0.98 -4.23
N ALA A 132 -15.58 -1.73 -5.29
CA ALA A 132 -14.35 -2.52 -5.35
C ALA A 132 -13.06 -1.69 -5.23
N ALA A 133 -13.02 -0.45 -5.78
CA ALA A 133 -11.82 0.37 -5.70
C ALA A 133 -11.53 0.85 -4.26
N PRO A 134 -12.46 1.48 -3.52
CA PRO A 134 -12.20 1.85 -2.14
C PRO A 134 -11.98 0.64 -1.22
N ALA A 135 -12.66 -0.48 -1.47
CA ALA A 135 -12.42 -1.73 -0.73
C ALA A 135 -11.01 -2.27 -0.97
N GLY A 136 -10.55 -2.24 -2.22
CA GLY A 136 -9.20 -2.65 -2.57
C GLY A 136 -8.11 -1.74 -2.00
N GLU A 137 -8.33 -0.41 -1.95
CA GLU A 137 -7.43 0.51 -1.26
C GLU A 137 -7.33 0.17 0.25
N ALA A 138 -8.45 -0.18 0.89
CA ALA A 138 -8.44 -0.60 2.29
C ALA A 138 -7.73 -1.95 2.48
N ALA A 139 -8.04 -2.93 1.61
CA ALA A 139 -7.45 -4.26 1.67
C ALA A 139 -5.91 -4.21 1.57
N VAL A 140 -5.38 -3.53 0.56
CA VAL A 140 -3.92 -3.45 0.37
C VAL A 140 -3.20 -2.78 1.55
N VAL A 141 -3.79 -1.74 2.16
CA VAL A 141 -3.20 -1.11 3.35
C VAL A 141 -3.15 -2.10 4.51
N LEU A 142 -4.19 -2.90 4.70
CA LEU A 142 -4.25 -3.91 5.76
C LEU A 142 -3.28 -5.07 5.52
N GLU A 143 -3.14 -5.50 4.27
CA GLU A 143 -2.16 -6.50 3.85
C GLU A 143 -0.73 -6.00 4.09
N GLU A 144 -0.42 -4.74 3.75
CA GLU A 144 0.87 -4.11 4.02
C GLU A 144 1.15 -3.87 5.53
N LEU A 145 0.12 -3.94 6.36
CA LEU A 145 0.24 -3.98 7.82
C LEU A 145 0.44 -5.41 8.36
N GLY A 146 0.39 -6.42 7.50
CA GLY A 146 0.54 -7.83 7.87
C GLY A 146 -0.74 -8.51 8.35
N ALA A 147 -1.91 -7.88 8.19
CA ALA A 147 -3.19 -8.51 8.52
C ALA A 147 -3.58 -9.58 7.50
N THR A 148 -4.28 -10.62 7.95
CA THR A 148 -4.99 -11.53 7.04
C THR A 148 -6.27 -10.86 6.57
N VAL A 149 -6.44 -10.68 5.26
CA VAL A 149 -7.58 -9.96 4.68
C VAL A 149 -8.45 -10.90 3.87
N ASP A 150 -9.72 -11.02 4.25
CA ASP A 150 -10.76 -11.70 3.50
C ASP A 150 -11.65 -10.69 2.77
N ARG A 151 -11.71 -10.78 1.43
CA ARG A 151 -12.55 -9.91 0.60
C ARG A 151 -13.89 -10.57 0.33
N ILE A 152 -14.98 -9.90 0.74
CA ILE A 152 -16.35 -10.36 0.59
C ILE A 152 -17.11 -9.36 -0.27
N ASP A 153 -17.22 -9.67 -1.55
CA ASP A 153 -17.72 -8.73 -2.54
C ASP A 153 -19.21 -8.91 -2.87
N ASP A 154 -19.88 -7.76 -3.18
CA ASP A 154 -21.23 -7.68 -3.75
C ASP A 154 -22.33 -8.32 -2.87
N VAL A 155 -22.30 -8.05 -1.57
CA VAL A 155 -23.26 -8.58 -0.58
C VAL A 155 -24.30 -7.56 -0.10
N GLY A 156 -24.51 -6.45 -0.83
CA GLY A 156 -25.46 -5.41 -0.46
C GLY A 156 -26.91 -5.87 -0.37
N VAL A 157 -27.72 -5.10 0.36
CA VAL A 157 -29.14 -5.42 0.70
C VAL A 157 -30.06 -5.64 -0.49
N ALA A 158 -29.71 -5.23 -1.68
CA ALA A 158 -30.46 -5.55 -2.90
C ALA A 158 -30.57 -7.07 -3.17
N GLY A 159 -29.66 -7.85 -2.57
CA GLY A 159 -29.70 -9.31 -2.60
C GLY A 159 -29.29 -9.89 -1.26
N ILE A 160 -30.07 -9.62 -0.22
CA ILE A 160 -29.79 -9.96 1.18
C ILE A 160 -29.35 -11.41 1.41
N ALA A 161 -29.81 -12.36 0.58
CA ALA A 161 -29.37 -13.76 0.66
C ALA A 161 -27.86 -13.91 0.49
N ARG A 162 -27.23 -13.07 -0.36
CA ARG A 162 -25.77 -13.09 -0.57
C ARG A 162 -25.00 -12.73 0.70
N LEU A 163 -25.52 -11.80 1.50
CA LEU A 163 -24.94 -11.45 2.78
C LEU A 163 -25.06 -12.61 3.78
N PHE A 164 -26.24 -13.25 3.84
CA PHE A 164 -26.44 -14.39 4.74
C PHE A 164 -25.54 -15.58 4.39
N ASP A 165 -25.29 -15.82 3.10
CA ASP A 165 -24.42 -16.90 2.64
C ASP A 165 -22.94 -16.70 3.09
N ARG A 166 -22.53 -15.46 3.37
CA ARG A 166 -21.16 -15.10 3.77
C ARG A 166 -21.06 -14.64 5.24
N LEU A 167 -22.17 -14.73 5.98
CA LEU A 167 -22.24 -14.15 7.34
C LEU A 167 -21.28 -14.81 8.33
N GLU A 168 -21.01 -16.08 8.19
CA GLU A 168 -20.08 -16.82 9.05
C GLU A 168 -18.65 -16.28 8.87
N GLU A 169 -18.20 -16.07 7.62
CA GLU A 169 -16.89 -15.51 7.31
C GLU A 169 -16.74 -14.09 7.90
N ILE A 170 -17.80 -13.27 7.80
CA ILE A 170 -17.79 -11.91 8.38
C ILE A 170 -17.66 -11.98 9.92
N ARG A 171 -18.26 -12.96 10.56
CA ARG A 171 -18.26 -13.12 12.02
C ARG A 171 -16.95 -13.66 12.56
N GLU A 172 -16.15 -14.35 11.74
CA GLU A 172 -14.84 -14.87 12.13
C GLU A 172 -13.76 -13.79 12.11
N ALA A 173 -14.01 -12.64 11.48
CA ALA A 173 -13.07 -11.54 11.44
C ALA A 173 -13.03 -10.77 12.77
N ASP A 174 -11.82 -10.34 13.16
CA ASP A 174 -11.59 -9.46 14.32
C ASP A 174 -12.08 -8.03 14.05
N VAL A 175 -11.99 -7.60 12.77
CA VAL A 175 -12.39 -6.28 12.29
C VAL A 175 -13.13 -6.42 10.97
N VAL A 176 -14.19 -5.62 10.78
CA VAL A 176 -14.93 -5.54 9.53
C VAL A 176 -14.81 -4.13 8.96
N VAL A 177 -14.32 -4.02 7.72
CA VAL A 177 -14.28 -2.79 6.94
C VAL A 177 -15.34 -2.87 5.85
N VAL A 178 -16.23 -1.89 5.78
CA VAL A 178 -17.34 -1.89 4.81
C VAL A 178 -17.19 -0.75 3.82
N ALA A 179 -17.22 -1.08 2.52
CA ALA A 179 -17.34 -0.11 1.43
C ALA A 179 -18.73 -0.20 0.80
N ALA A 180 -19.57 0.83 1.05
CA ALA A 180 -20.94 0.90 0.56
C ALA A 180 -21.28 2.35 0.15
N GLY A 181 -21.21 2.64 -1.14
CA GLY A 181 -21.29 4.00 -1.68
C GLY A 181 -22.68 4.62 -1.64
N ARG A 182 -23.73 3.80 -1.58
CA ARG A 182 -25.13 4.27 -1.49
C ARG A 182 -25.69 3.99 -0.11
N GLU A 183 -25.96 5.05 0.68
CA GLU A 183 -26.58 5.06 2.02
C GLU A 183 -25.96 4.08 3.03
N GLY A 184 -24.78 3.50 2.73
CA GLY A 184 -24.23 2.41 3.53
C GLY A 184 -25.08 1.13 3.45
N ALA A 185 -25.71 0.88 2.31
CA ALA A 185 -26.66 -0.20 2.11
C ALA A 185 -26.00 -1.57 2.01
N LEU A 186 -25.60 -2.09 3.17
CA LEU A 186 -25.06 -3.43 3.36
C LEU A 186 -25.90 -4.22 4.36
#